data_8e240694567f5dc1418e2c30f69a78d2
#
_entry.id   8e240694567f5dc1418e2c30f69a78d2
#
_cell.length_a   1.000
_cell.length_b   1.000
_cell.length_c   1.000
_cell.angle_alpha   90.00
_cell.angle_beta   90.00
_cell.angle_gamma   90.00
#
_symmetry.space_group_name_H-M   'P 1'
#
loop_
_entity.id
_entity.type
_entity.pdbx_description
1 polymer ?
#
loop_
_entity_poly.entity_id
_entity_poly.type
_entity_poly.pdbx_seq_one_letter_code
_entity_poly.pdbx_strand_id
1 'polypeptide(L)'
;MPRSPFPVLVTSVNQRYLEQTKHQDIPGILLQLDFQRAFDTIEWKFIQNVIAFFNVGESIQQWISTFYSNIQSSVLNNGFSTNYFALSRGVRQGCPLSPFLFVLAVELLACKIRQDKEIQGIKIFRKELKISQFADDTILLNNNRNSVGRALNVLDNFGNLSGLRLNSSKTKALWLGPWRHCKETPFGFQWPEKPERILASYVSYDVKQNEKLNFETKLQKMQSIFDVWNCRNLTIFGWCLIAKSLGIAQLVHTISILNISKAYIRTVNSTIFKFIWKNEKDKIKRRVMISDCDEGGLRAPSIEIMVKSMKLAWDP
;
A
#
# COMPACT_ATOMS: atom_id res chain seq x y z
N MET A 1 -11.18 1.36 -14.11
CA MET A 1 -10.49 0.08 -13.89
C MET A 1 -10.53 -0.21 -12.40
N PRO A 2 -10.93 -1.39 -11.94
CA PRO A 2 -10.80 -1.76 -10.55
C PRO A 2 -9.30 -1.77 -10.20
N ARG A 3 -8.93 -1.04 -9.15
CA ARG A 3 -7.55 -1.06 -8.65
C ARG A 3 -7.22 -2.50 -8.24
N SER A 4 -6.05 -3.00 -8.65
CA SER A 4 -5.57 -4.32 -8.26
C SER A 4 -5.72 -4.54 -6.74
N PRO A 5 -6.21 -5.71 -6.27
CA PRO A 5 -6.33 -6.02 -4.85
C PRO A 5 -4.96 -6.18 -4.15
N PHE A 6 -3.87 -6.33 -4.90
CA PHE A 6 -2.53 -6.58 -4.36
C PHE A 6 -2.00 -5.53 -3.37
N PRO A 7 -2.15 -4.20 -3.57
CA PRO A 7 -1.69 -3.23 -2.58
C PRO A 7 -2.37 -3.38 -1.24
N VAL A 8 -3.67 -3.69 -1.26
CA VAL A 8 -4.47 -3.90 -0.06
C VAL A 8 -4.00 -5.13 0.71
N LEU A 9 -3.67 -6.23 0.00
CA LEU A 9 -3.18 -7.45 0.61
C LEU A 9 -1.85 -7.23 1.35
N VAL A 10 -0.87 -6.64 0.68
CA VAL A 10 0.45 -6.36 1.28
C VAL A 10 0.30 -5.45 2.51
N THR A 11 -0.50 -4.39 2.40
CA THR A 11 -0.72 -3.47 3.51
C THR A 11 -1.46 -4.14 4.67
N SER A 12 -2.45 -4.99 4.40
CA SER A 12 -3.21 -5.70 5.44
C SER A 12 -2.33 -6.71 6.19
N VAL A 13 -1.47 -7.45 5.49
CA VAL A 13 -0.50 -8.36 6.10
C VAL A 13 0.43 -7.59 7.03
N ASN A 14 1.05 -6.52 6.55
CA ASN A 14 1.95 -5.69 7.36
C ASN A 14 1.23 -5.12 8.59
N GLN A 15 0.00 -4.63 8.43
CA GLN A 15 -0.78 -4.09 9.54
C GLN A 15 -1.11 -5.17 10.58
N ARG A 16 -1.50 -6.37 10.16
CA ARG A 16 -1.72 -7.50 11.09
C ARG A 16 -0.46 -7.86 11.88
N TYR A 17 0.70 -7.88 11.23
CA TYR A 17 1.98 -8.11 11.92
C TYR A 17 2.27 -7.00 12.93
N LEU A 18 2.04 -5.74 12.60
CA LEU A 18 2.22 -4.62 13.51
C LEU A 18 1.24 -4.66 14.70
N GLU A 19 -0.02 -5.02 14.48
CA GLU A 19 -1.00 -5.19 15.55
C GLU A 19 -0.63 -6.36 16.48
N GLN A 20 -0.18 -7.48 15.92
CA GLN A 20 0.22 -8.64 16.70
C GLN A 20 1.51 -8.40 17.50
N THR A 21 2.50 -7.67 16.94
CA THR A 21 3.69 -7.30 17.72
C THR A 21 3.34 -6.43 18.92
N LYS A 22 2.28 -5.60 18.81
CA LYS A 22 1.75 -4.85 19.95
C LYS A 22 1.08 -5.73 21.00
N HIS A 23 0.21 -6.64 20.56
CA HIS A 23 -0.58 -7.49 21.47
C HIS A 23 0.27 -8.53 22.17
N GLN A 24 1.26 -9.11 21.49
CA GLN A 24 2.11 -10.16 22.01
C GLN A 24 3.45 -9.63 22.55
N ASP A 25 3.65 -8.31 22.54
CA ASP A 25 4.87 -7.63 22.99
C ASP A 25 6.16 -8.21 22.35
N ILE A 26 6.09 -8.52 21.04
CA ILE A 26 7.19 -9.12 20.29
C ILE A 26 8.20 -8.03 19.92
N PRO A 27 9.48 -8.16 20.34
CA PRO A 27 10.51 -7.21 19.97
C PRO A 27 10.83 -7.28 18.47
N GLY A 28 11.09 -6.15 17.86
CA GLY A 28 11.47 -6.11 16.45
C GLY A 28 11.82 -4.73 15.94
N ILE A 29 12.28 -4.72 14.70
CA ILE A 29 12.61 -3.52 13.93
C ILE A 29 11.89 -3.62 12.60
N LEU A 30 11.13 -2.58 12.27
CA LEU A 30 10.56 -2.40 10.95
C LEU A 30 11.40 -1.39 10.20
N LEU A 31 11.82 -1.72 8.97
CA LEU A 31 12.45 -0.78 8.06
C LEU A 31 11.54 -0.58 6.87
N GLN A 32 11.16 0.66 6.60
CA GLN A 32 10.52 1.07 5.35
C GLN A 32 11.61 1.62 4.43
N LEU A 33 11.99 0.81 3.46
CA LEU A 33 13.06 1.14 2.52
C LEU A 33 12.57 2.10 1.45
N ASP A 34 13.39 3.09 1.12
CA ASP A 34 13.20 3.99 -0.03
C ASP A 34 14.34 3.76 -1.02
N PHE A 35 14.04 3.44 -2.26
CA PHE A 35 15.05 3.30 -3.31
C PHE A 35 15.18 4.59 -4.11
N GLN A 36 16.42 4.98 -4.41
CA GLN A 36 16.69 6.16 -5.22
C GLN A 36 16.23 5.97 -6.66
N ARG A 37 15.15 6.67 -7.09
CA ARG A 37 14.63 6.62 -8.46
C ARG A 37 14.52 5.19 -9.01
N ALA A 38 13.91 4.29 -8.25
CA ALA A 38 13.92 2.85 -8.49
C ALA A 38 13.68 2.44 -9.96
N PHE A 39 12.64 3.01 -10.59
CA PHE A 39 12.31 2.72 -11.99
C PHE A 39 13.32 3.26 -13.00
N ASP A 40 14.07 4.31 -12.65
CA ASP A 40 14.99 4.98 -13.57
C ASP A 40 16.43 4.44 -13.47
N THR A 41 16.76 3.69 -12.40
CA THR A 41 18.15 3.27 -12.10
C THR A 41 18.44 1.81 -12.36
N ILE A 42 17.41 0.98 -12.54
CA ILE A 42 17.58 -0.45 -12.74
C ILE A 42 18.34 -0.74 -14.06
N GLU A 43 19.36 -1.60 -13.99
CA GLU A 43 20.22 -1.94 -15.12
C GLU A 43 19.53 -2.93 -16.08
N TRP A 44 19.56 -2.66 -17.37
CA TRP A 44 18.94 -3.55 -18.38
C TRP A 44 19.57 -4.93 -18.43
N LYS A 45 20.90 -5.01 -18.28
CA LYS A 45 21.59 -6.29 -18.19
C LYS A 45 21.12 -7.13 -17.02
N PHE A 46 20.84 -6.48 -15.89
CA PHE A 46 20.27 -7.16 -14.73
C PHE A 46 18.87 -7.69 -15.02
N ILE A 47 18.00 -6.88 -15.66
CA ILE A 47 16.66 -7.31 -16.08
C ILE A 47 16.74 -8.53 -17.00
N GLN A 48 17.62 -8.52 -17.99
CA GLN A 48 17.82 -9.64 -18.92
C GLN A 48 18.23 -10.92 -18.17
N ASN A 49 19.16 -10.81 -17.23
CA ASN A 49 19.58 -11.95 -16.40
C ASN A 49 18.43 -12.49 -15.52
N VAL A 50 17.60 -11.59 -14.98
CA VAL A 50 16.43 -11.94 -14.17
C VAL A 50 15.41 -12.73 -15.00
N ILE A 51 15.12 -12.27 -16.20
CA ILE A 51 14.13 -12.90 -17.09
C ILE A 51 14.63 -14.27 -17.51
N ALA A 52 15.93 -14.41 -17.80
CA ALA A 52 16.54 -15.70 -18.09
C ALA A 52 16.49 -16.64 -16.88
N PHE A 53 16.77 -16.12 -15.67
CA PHE A 53 16.68 -16.89 -14.42
C PHE A 53 15.27 -17.43 -14.14
N PHE A 54 14.23 -16.63 -14.39
CA PHE A 54 12.84 -17.06 -14.25
C PHE A 54 12.32 -17.88 -15.43
N ASN A 55 13.14 -18.13 -16.43
CA ASN A 55 12.80 -18.93 -17.63
C ASN A 55 11.50 -18.47 -18.31
N VAL A 56 11.39 -17.19 -18.58
CA VAL A 56 10.16 -16.53 -19.10
C VAL A 56 9.91 -16.89 -20.59
N GLY A 57 10.68 -17.79 -21.19
CA GLY A 57 10.58 -18.19 -22.58
C GLY A 57 11.41 -17.32 -23.54
N GLU A 58 12.02 -17.96 -24.53
CA GLU A 58 12.98 -17.32 -25.43
C GLU A 58 12.38 -16.17 -26.24
N SER A 59 11.17 -16.30 -26.75
CA SER A 59 10.50 -15.27 -27.55
C SER A 59 10.31 -13.98 -26.73
N ILE A 60 9.91 -14.10 -25.46
CA ILE A 60 9.72 -12.93 -24.58
C ILE A 60 11.08 -12.31 -24.24
N GLN A 61 12.12 -13.11 -24.01
CA GLN A 61 13.48 -12.63 -23.78
C GLN A 61 14.00 -11.83 -24.99
N GLN A 62 13.77 -12.33 -26.21
CA GLN A 62 14.13 -11.63 -27.44
C GLN A 62 13.38 -10.30 -27.60
N TRP A 63 12.08 -10.27 -27.35
CA TRP A 63 11.29 -9.02 -27.41
C TRP A 63 11.79 -7.99 -26.41
N ILE A 64 12.05 -8.40 -25.17
CA ILE A 64 12.57 -7.49 -24.15
C ILE A 64 13.95 -6.98 -24.55
N SER A 65 14.82 -7.84 -25.06
CA SER A 65 16.12 -7.42 -25.58
C SER A 65 15.98 -6.38 -26.69
N THR A 66 15.05 -6.58 -27.63
CA THR A 66 14.74 -5.62 -28.70
C THR A 66 14.21 -4.29 -28.16
N PHE A 67 13.28 -4.34 -27.18
CA PHE A 67 12.69 -3.13 -26.59
C PHE A 67 13.69 -2.28 -25.79
N TYR A 68 14.76 -2.90 -25.29
CA TYR A 68 15.80 -2.24 -24.50
C TYR A 68 17.15 -2.14 -25.24
N SER A 69 17.15 -2.22 -26.59
CA SER A 69 18.32 -1.99 -27.43
C SER A 69 18.26 -0.62 -28.12
N ASN A 70 19.35 0.13 -28.10
CA ASN A 70 19.50 1.41 -28.81
C ASN A 70 18.39 2.45 -28.51
N ILE A 71 17.93 2.50 -27.27
CA ILE A 71 16.87 3.43 -26.87
C ILE A 71 17.40 4.84 -26.79
N GLN A 72 16.66 5.76 -27.41
CA GLN A 72 16.89 7.19 -27.31
C GLN A 72 15.67 7.90 -26.76
N SER A 73 15.87 9.03 -26.13
CA SER A 73 14.83 9.91 -25.60
C SER A 73 15.14 11.36 -25.92
N SER A 74 14.12 12.18 -25.96
CA SER A 74 14.24 13.65 -26.01
C SER A 74 13.25 14.25 -25.00
N VAL A 75 13.52 15.44 -24.50
CA VAL A 75 12.64 16.16 -23.59
C VAL A 75 11.85 17.21 -24.38
N LEU A 76 10.54 17.15 -24.32
CA LEU A 76 9.64 18.13 -24.90
C LEU A 76 9.13 19.07 -23.80
N ASN A 77 9.37 20.37 -23.94
CA ASN A 77 8.89 21.39 -23.02
C ASN A 77 8.36 22.60 -23.81
N ASN A 78 7.11 22.96 -23.62
CA ASN A 78 6.44 24.08 -24.29
C ASN A 78 6.62 24.11 -25.84
N GLY A 79 6.61 22.93 -26.48
CA GLY A 79 6.78 22.82 -27.93
C GLY A 79 8.24 22.78 -28.40
N PHE A 80 9.20 22.98 -27.53
CA PHE A 80 10.64 22.84 -27.82
C PHE A 80 11.13 21.46 -27.43
N SER A 81 11.84 20.79 -28.37
CA SER A 81 12.41 19.47 -28.14
C SER A 81 13.94 19.57 -28.03
N THR A 82 14.51 18.83 -27.09
CA THR A 82 15.97 18.64 -27.05
C THR A 82 16.42 17.69 -28.16
N ASN A 83 17.72 17.65 -28.44
CA ASN A 83 18.31 16.57 -29.22
C ASN A 83 18.07 15.21 -28.55
N TYR A 84 18.03 14.14 -29.35
CA TYR A 84 17.94 12.79 -28.84
C TYR A 84 19.19 12.42 -28.08
N PHE A 85 19.04 11.77 -26.93
CA PHE A 85 20.14 11.22 -26.12
C PHE A 85 19.87 9.74 -25.81
N ALA A 86 20.94 8.96 -25.75
CA ALA A 86 20.85 7.54 -25.47
C ALA A 86 20.49 7.29 -23.99
N LEU A 87 19.63 6.31 -23.76
CA LEU A 87 19.37 5.74 -22.45
C LEU A 87 20.16 4.45 -22.29
N SER A 88 20.64 4.16 -21.08
CA SER A 88 21.43 2.95 -20.77
C SER A 88 20.81 2.09 -19.67
N ARG A 89 19.81 2.58 -18.96
CA ARG A 89 19.17 1.92 -17.82
C ARG A 89 17.76 2.47 -17.57
N GLY A 90 17.05 1.86 -16.64
CA GLY A 90 15.70 2.24 -16.24
C GLY A 90 14.62 1.58 -17.06
N VAL A 91 13.41 1.51 -16.49
CA VAL A 91 12.20 1.05 -17.16
C VAL A 91 11.26 2.22 -17.39
N ARG A 92 10.60 2.25 -18.55
CA ARG A 92 9.78 3.40 -18.97
C ARG A 92 8.54 3.53 -18.10
N GLN A 93 8.34 4.69 -17.49
CA GLN A 93 7.09 5.02 -16.81
C GLN A 93 5.96 5.14 -17.84
N GLY A 94 4.79 4.53 -17.54
CA GLY A 94 3.66 4.47 -18.46
C GLY A 94 3.67 3.29 -19.46
N CYS A 95 4.76 2.54 -19.56
CA CYS A 95 4.80 1.31 -20.35
C CYS A 95 4.13 0.16 -19.55
N PRO A 96 3.18 -0.59 -20.13
CA PRO A 96 2.51 -1.71 -19.44
C PRO A 96 3.46 -2.83 -19.00
N LEU A 97 4.58 -3.02 -19.69
CA LEU A 97 5.57 -4.06 -19.38
C LEU A 97 6.48 -3.67 -18.20
N SER A 98 6.77 -2.39 -18.03
CA SER A 98 7.73 -1.90 -17.02
C SER A 98 7.45 -2.34 -15.59
N PRO A 99 6.20 -2.28 -15.08
CA PRO A 99 5.90 -2.76 -13.74
C PRO A 99 6.20 -4.25 -13.53
N PHE A 100 5.94 -5.08 -14.54
CA PHE A 100 6.22 -6.52 -14.45
C PHE A 100 7.72 -6.80 -14.42
N LEU A 101 8.50 -6.13 -15.26
CA LEU A 101 9.96 -6.27 -15.25
C LEU A 101 10.57 -5.84 -13.93
N PHE A 102 10.08 -4.73 -13.39
CA PHE A 102 10.54 -4.23 -12.09
C PHE A 102 10.18 -5.20 -10.95
N VAL A 103 8.94 -5.71 -10.89
CA VAL A 103 8.51 -6.68 -9.88
C VAL A 103 9.33 -7.96 -9.95
N LEU A 104 9.59 -8.50 -11.14
CA LEU A 104 10.47 -9.66 -11.30
C LEU A 104 11.88 -9.39 -10.80
N ALA A 105 12.41 -8.21 -11.07
CA ALA A 105 13.74 -7.82 -10.63
C ALA A 105 13.84 -7.76 -9.09
N VAL A 106 12.88 -7.10 -8.43
CA VAL A 106 12.91 -6.99 -6.96
C VAL A 106 12.51 -8.29 -6.25
N GLU A 107 11.82 -9.21 -6.92
CA GLU A 107 11.51 -10.53 -6.36
C GLU A 107 12.79 -11.35 -6.08
N LEU A 108 13.86 -11.18 -6.88
CA LEU A 108 15.15 -11.79 -6.56
C LEU A 108 15.72 -11.32 -5.23
N LEU A 109 15.56 -10.03 -4.90
CA LEU A 109 15.94 -9.50 -3.59
C LEU A 109 15.12 -10.15 -2.48
N ALA A 110 13.81 -10.27 -2.69
CA ALA A 110 12.91 -10.90 -1.73
C ALA A 110 13.26 -12.38 -1.51
N CYS A 111 13.53 -13.12 -2.57
CA CYS A 111 13.99 -14.51 -2.51
C CYS A 111 15.29 -14.62 -1.69
N LYS A 112 16.26 -13.76 -1.97
CA LYS A 112 17.54 -13.75 -1.26
C LYS A 112 17.38 -13.50 0.23
N ILE A 113 16.58 -12.51 0.61
CA ILE A 113 16.30 -12.19 2.02
C ILE A 113 15.53 -13.32 2.72
N ARG A 114 14.53 -13.92 2.06
CA ARG A 114 13.75 -15.03 2.62
C ARG A 114 14.61 -16.28 2.86
N GLN A 115 15.53 -16.57 1.94
CA GLN A 115 16.40 -17.76 2.02
C GLN A 115 17.58 -17.59 2.98
N ASP A 116 17.98 -16.36 3.27
CA ASP A 116 19.12 -16.10 4.17
C ASP A 116 18.76 -16.48 5.61
N LYS A 117 19.48 -17.50 6.17
CA LYS A 117 19.25 -18.02 7.52
C LYS A 117 19.72 -17.07 8.63
N GLU A 118 20.65 -16.17 8.31
CA GLU A 118 21.16 -15.18 9.26
C GLU A 118 20.21 -14.00 9.43
N ILE A 119 19.30 -13.77 8.45
CA ILE A 119 18.24 -12.80 8.57
C ILE A 119 17.06 -13.46 9.27
N GLN A 120 16.79 -13.02 10.48
CA GLN A 120 15.66 -13.49 11.29
C GLN A 120 14.53 -12.46 11.23
N GLY A 121 13.38 -12.88 10.75
CA GLY A 121 12.18 -12.07 10.68
C GLY A 121 11.38 -12.06 11.96
N ILE A 122 10.24 -11.39 11.94
CA ILE A 122 9.26 -11.41 13.02
C ILE A 122 8.38 -12.65 12.83
N LYS A 123 8.34 -13.49 13.87
CA LYS A 123 7.50 -14.69 13.90
C LYS A 123 6.18 -14.39 14.60
N ILE A 124 5.08 -14.64 13.89
CA ILE A 124 3.73 -14.55 14.44
C ILE A 124 3.04 -15.88 14.17
N PHE A 125 2.59 -16.53 15.24
CA PHE A 125 2.16 -17.93 15.21
C PHE A 125 3.26 -18.84 14.63
N ARG A 126 2.98 -19.49 13.49
CA ARG A 126 3.92 -20.40 12.81
C ARG A 126 4.58 -19.78 11.57
N LYS A 127 4.27 -18.52 11.25
CA LYS A 127 4.78 -17.85 10.04
C LYS A 127 5.83 -16.81 10.41
N GLU A 128 6.95 -16.82 9.71
CA GLU A 128 8.00 -15.81 9.79
C GLU A 128 7.87 -14.85 8.61
N LEU A 129 7.83 -13.56 8.90
CA LEU A 129 7.87 -12.50 7.88
C LEU A 129 9.17 -11.72 8.01
N LYS A 130 10.00 -11.77 6.96
CA LYS A 130 11.28 -11.03 6.84
C LYS A 130 11.13 -9.81 5.96
N ILE A 131 10.39 -9.95 4.85
CA ILE A 131 10.22 -8.93 3.82
C ILE A 131 8.81 -8.93 3.28
N SER A 132 8.29 -7.75 3.04
CA SER A 132 7.03 -7.51 2.35
C SER A 132 7.23 -6.42 1.32
N GLN A 133 6.83 -6.66 0.08
CA GLN A 133 7.09 -5.75 -1.05
C GLN A 133 5.82 -5.46 -1.84
N PHE A 134 5.71 -4.22 -2.27
CA PHE A 134 4.76 -3.80 -3.29
C PHE A 134 5.48 -2.84 -4.26
N ALA A 135 5.98 -3.39 -5.37
CA ALA A 135 6.89 -2.70 -6.30
C ALA A 135 8.11 -2.12 -5.55
N ASP A 136 8.30 -0.82 -5.58
CA ASP A 136 9.37 -0.10 -4.89
C ASP A 136 9.15 0.05 -3.38
N ASP A 137 7.91 0.00 -2.91
CA ASP A 137 7.59 0.03 -1.48
C ASP A 137 8.02 -1.30 -0.83
N THR A 138 9.13 -1.30 -0.13
CA THR A 138 9.70 -2.48 0.51
C THR A 138 9.78 -2.28 2.02
N ILE A 139 9.28 -3.27 2.76
CA ILE A 139 9.34 -3.30 4.21
C ILE A 139 10.14 -4.53 4.65
N LEU A 140 11.11 -4.32 5.52
CA LEU A 140 11.80 -5.40 6.23
C LEU A 140 11.30 -5.46 7.67
N LEU A 141 11.13 -6.67 8.16
CA LEU A 141 10.75 -6.97 9.53
C LEU A 141 11.83 -7.88 10.14
N ASN A 142 12.56 -7.36 11.10
CA ASN A 142 13.68 -8.04 11.71
C ASN A 142 13.49 -8.15 13.24
N ASN A 143 13.87 -9.27 13.83
CA ASN A 143 13.73 -9.49 15.27
C ASN A 143 14.94 -9.00 16.07
N ASN A 144 16.08 -8.70 15.42
CA ASN A 144 17.29 -8.22 16.06
C ASN A 144 18.13 -7.32 15.13
N ARG A 145 19.11 -6.61 15.71
CA ARG A 145 20.00 -5.68 15.00
C ARG A 145 20.96 -6.38 14.02
N ASN A 146 21.43 -7.57 14.36
CA ASN A 146 22.35 -8.32 13.49
C ASN A 146 21.67 -8.71 12.18
N SER A 147 20.40 -9.11 12.24
CA SER A 147 19.57 -9.39 11.07
C SER A 147 19.38 -8.14 10.18
N VAL A 148 19.24 -6.95 10.79
CA VAL A 148 19.20 -5.69 10.03
C VAL A 148 20.53 -5.47 9.31
N GLY A 149 21.66 -5.58 10.00
CA GLY A 149 22.99 -5.43 9.40
C GLY A 149 23.21 -6.40 8.23
N ARG A 150 22.80 -7.67 8.42
CA ARG A 150 22.87 -8.68 7.36
C ARG A 150 21.99 -8.33 6.17
N ALA A 151 20.76 -7.88 6.40
CA ALA A 151 19.83 -7.48 5.36
C ALA A 151 20.36 -6.27 4.56
N LEU A 152 21.01 -5.31 5.23
CA LEU A 152 21.64 -4.16 4.56
C LEU A 152 22.82 -4.60 3.67
N ASN A 153 23.61 -5.55 4.09
CA ASN A 153 24.67 -6.13 3.25
C ASN A 153 24.09 -6.83 2.01
N VAL A 154 22.97 -7.54 2.15
CA VAL A 154 22.26 -8.15 1.01
C VAL A 154 21.73 -7.07 0.07
N LEU A 155 21.16 -5.99 0.59
CA LEU A 155 20.67 -4.85 -0.19
C LEU A 155 21.79 -4.15 -0.96
N ASP A 156 22.95 -3.95 -0.34
CA ASP A 156 24.09 -3.31 -0.98
C ASP A 156 24.65 -4.17 -2.12
N ASN A 157 24.83 -5.46 -1.88
CA ASN A 157 25.24 -6.41 -2.93
C ASN A 157 24.23 -6.47 -4.08
N PHE A 158 22.94 -6.48 -3.77
CA PHE A 158 21.88 -6.42 -4.77
C PHE A 158 21.93 -5.12 -5.57
N GLY A 159 22.16 -3.99 -4.90
CA GLY A 159 22.30 -2.68 -5.51
C GLY A 159 23.46 -2.60 -6.50
N ASN A 160 24.60 -3.22 -6.18
CA ASN A 160 25.75 -3.29 -7.07
C ASN A 160 25.47 -4.09 -8.35
N LEU A 161 24.56 -5.05 -8.31
CA LEU A 161 24.19 -5.87 -9.47
C LEU A 161 23.03 -5.26 -10.27
N SER A 162 22.06 -4.69 -9.59
CA SER A 162 20.80 -4.22 -10.18
C SER A 162 20.79 -2.74 -10.55
N GLY A 163 21.72 -1.94 -9.99
CA GLY A 163 21.69 -0.48 -10.06
C GLY A 163 20.73 0.18 -9.05
N LEU A 164 19.94 -0.59 -8.30
CA LEU A 164 19.02 -0.08 -7.28
C LEU A 164 19.76 0.26 -5.99
N ARG A 165 19.74 1.53 -5.61
CA ARG A 165 20.44 2.01 -4.41
C ARG A 165 19.44 2.45 -3.34
N LEU A 166 19.73 2.03 -2.10
CA LEU A 166 18.97 2.46 -0.94
C LEU A 166 19.19 3.96 -0.67
N ASN A 167 18.11 4.68 -0.42
CA ASN A 167 18.13 6.05 0.04
C ASN A 167 18.09 6.08 1.58
N SER A 168 19.24 6.04 2.21
CA SER A 168 19.33 6.01 3.69
C SER A 168 18.65 7.21 4.34
N SER A 169 18.73 8.40 3.72
CA SER A 169 18.13 9.62 4.28
C SER A 169 16.60 9.66 4.24
N LYS A 170 15.96 8.84 3.39
CA LYS A 170 14.50 8.69 3.31
C LYS A 170 13.99 7.38 3.89
N THR A 171 14.89 6.41 4.09
CA THR A 171 14.54 5.15 4.73
C THR A 171 14.16 5.40 6.18
N LYS A 172 13.03 4.84 6.60
CA LYS A 172 12.51 4.99 7.96
C LYS A 172 12.59 3.69 8.71
N ALA A 173 12.90 3.80 9.99
CA ALA A 173 12.97 2.67 10.90
C ALA A 173 12.06 2.90 12.11
N LEU A 174 11.43 1.82 12.58
CA LEU A 174 10.55 1.85 13.75
C LEU A 174 10.90 0.70 14.68
N TRP A 175 11.04 1.02 15.97
CA TRP A 175 11.11 0.03 17.03
C TRP A 175 9.73 -0.58 17.29
N LEU A 176 9.66 -1.91 17.43
CA LEU A 176 8.42 -2.63 17.65
C LEU A 176 8.38 -3.33 19.02
N GLY A 177 7.17 -3.56 19.51
CA GLY A 177 6.94 -4.25 20.78
C GLY A 177 7.58 -3.54 21.97
N PRO A 178 8.32 -4.27 22.85
CA PRO A 178 8.97 -3.67 24.03
C PRO A 178 10.04 -2.65 23.66
N TRP A 179 10.62 -2.71 22.46
CA TRP A 179 11.64 -1.75 22.02
C TRP A 179 11.11 -0.40 21.58
N ARG A 180 9.80 -0.21 21.55
CA ARG A 180 9.14 1.05 21.09
C ARG A 180 9.61 2.33 21.81
N HIS A 181 10.18 2.18 23.01
CA HIS A 181 10.72 3.31 23.81
C HIS A 181 12.23 3.48 23.68
N CYS A 182 12.88 2.69 22.82
CA CYS A 182 14.31 2.82 22.54
C CYS A 182 14.57 4.15 21.83
N LYS A 183 15.51 4.93 22.36
CA LYS A 183 15.92 6.22 21.79
C LYS A 183 17.12 6.13 20.86
N GLU A 184 17.70 4.95 20.71
CA GLU A 184 18.82 4.76 19.82
C GLU A 184 18.38 4.84 18.36
N THR A 185 19.22 5.44 17.52
CA THR A 185 18.97 5.65 16.08
C THR A 185 20.09 5.01 15.25
N PRO A 186 20.23 3.67 15.28
CA PRO A 186 21.32 2.99 14.56
C PRO A 186 21.11 3.07 13.03
N PHE A 187 22.18 2.71 12.28
CA PHE A 187 22.19 2.55 10.82
C PHE A 187 22.01 3.84 10.00
N GLY A 188 21.99 5.03 10.62
CA GLY A 188 21.86 6.30 9.90
C GLY A 188 20.52 6.53 9.21
N PHE A 189 19.46 5.82 9.63
CA PHE A 189 18.09 5.98 9.12
C PHE A 189 17.32 7.03 9.92
N GLN A 190 16.16 7.41 9.38
CA GLN A 190 15.19 8.21 10.12
C GLN A 190 14.44 7.32 11.12
N TRP A 191 14.42 7.72 12.39
CA TRP A 191 13.67 7.06 13.46
C TRP A 191 12.59 8.02 13.99
N PRO A 192 11.41 8.05 13.32
CA PRO A 192 10.37 9.00 13.68
C PRO A 192 9.74 8.69 15.04
N GLU A 193 9.61 9.72 15.88
CA GLU A 193 8.88 9.64 17.16
C GLU A 193 7.36 9.73 16.97
N LYS A 194 6.92 10.28 15.84
CA LYS A 194 5.51 10.47 15.50
C LYS A 194 4.98 9.32 14.66
N PRO A 195 3.65 9.09 14.66
CA PRO A 195 3.03 8.11 13.79
C PRO A 195 3.41 8.32 12.33
N GLU A 196 3.93 7.29 11.71
CA GLU A 196 4.38 7.33 10.33
C GLU A 196 3.40 6.65 9.38
N ARG A 197 3.40 7.13 8.14
CA ARG A 197 2.59 6.56 7.09
C ARG A 197 3.33 5.41 6.41
N ILE A 198 2.85 4.19 6.59
CA ILE A 198 3.38 2.98 5.99
C ILE A 198 2.35 2.47 4.99
N LEU A 199 2.72 2.34 3.71
CA LEU A 199 1.85 1.82 2.65
C LEU A 199 0.43 2.44 2.69
N ALA A 200 0.35 3.77 2.65
CA ALA A 200 -0.89 4.54 2.64
C ALA A 200 -1.71 4.56 3.96
N SER A 201 -1.26 3.91 5.04
CA SER A 201 -1.91 3.94 6.35
C SER A 201 -0.96 4.43 7.43
N TYR A 202 -1.46 5.26 8.35
CA TYR A 202 -0.69 5.66 9.52
C TYR A 202 -0.62 4.51 10.53
N VAL A 203 0.56 4.32 11.10
CA VAL A 203 0.80 3.35 12.17
C VAL A 203 1.09 4.10 13.45
N SER A 204 0.28 3.88 14.46
CA SER A 204 0.46 4.41 15.82
C SER A 204 0.24 3.31 16.84
N TYR A 205 0.95 3.38 17.96
CA TYR A 205 0.71 2.51 19.11
C TYR A 205 -0.57 2.89 19.87
N ASP A 206 -1.00 4.17 19.81
CA ASP A 206 -2.28 4.60 20.35
C ASP A 206 -3.41 4.31 19.35
N VAL A 207 -4.36 3.46 19.77
CA VAL A 207 -5.50 3.03 18.94
C VAL A 207 -6.37 4.23 18.56
N LYS A 208 -6.63 5.17 19.48
CA LYS A 208 -7.43 6.36 19.20
C LYS A 208 -6.73 7.29 18.21
N GLN A 209 -5.44 7.49 18.39
CA GLN A 209 -4.62 8.27 17.45
C GLN A 209 -4.57 7.62 16.06
N ASN A 210 -4.42 6.31 16.02
CA ASN A 210 -4.40 5.55 14.76
C ASN A 210 -5.76 5.68 14.03
N GLU A 211 -6.87 5.56 14.75
CA GLU A 211 -8.22 5.76 14.20
C GLU A 211 -8.39 7.18 13.67
N LYS A 212 -8.04 8.18 14.46
CA LYS A 212 -8.11 9.60 14.08
C LYS A 212 -7.33 9.89 12.79
N LEU A 213 -6.06 9.52 12.73
CA LEU A 213 -5.18 9.79 11.59
C LEU A 213 -5.66 9.11 10.28
N ASN A 214 -6.22 7.91 10.39
CA ASN A 214 -6.59 7.12 9.22
C ASN A 214 -8.02 7.37 8.73
N PHE A 215 -8.94 7.76 9.59
CA PHE A 215 -10.35 7.86 9.23
C PHE A 215 -10.91 9.29 9.24
N GLU A 216 -10.43 10.19 10.10
CA GLU A 216 -11.01 11.52 10.26
C GLU A 216 -10.92 12.35 8.98
N THR A 217 -9.74 12.44 8.36
CA THR A 217 -9.54 13.15 7.09
C THR A 217 -10.37 12.58 5.94
N LYS A 218 -10.63 11.28 5.96
CA LYS A 218 -11.44 10.62 4.94
C LYS A 218 -12.93 10.84 5.17
N LEU A 219 -13.35 10.88 6.43
CA LEU A 219 -14.72 11.26 6.79
C LEU A 219 -15.00 12.72 6.39
N GLN A 220 -14.04 13.63 6.64
CA GLN A 220 -14.14 15.01 6.19
C GLN A 220 -14.25 15.13 4.66
N LYS A 221 -13.43 14.37 3.91
CA LYS A 221 -13.53 14.32 2.45
C LYS A 221 -14.88 13.79 1.98
N MET A 222 -15.38 12.74 2.62
CA MET A 222 -16.72 12.21 2.34
C MET A 222 -17.78 13.28 2.58
N GLN A 223 -17.72 14.00 3.70
CA GLN A 223 -18.63 15.08 4.01
C GLN A 223 -18.56 16.20 2.96
N SER A 224 -17.36 16.67 2.59
CA SER A 224 -17.19 17.69 1.56
C SER A 224 -17.78 17.28 0.21
N ILE A 225 -17.66 15.99 -0.18
CA ILE A 225 -18.31 15.46 -1.37
C ILE A 225 -19.82 15.56 -1.24
N PHE A 226 -20.38 15.16 -0.10
CA PHE A 226 -21.82 15.23 0.15
C PHE A 226 -22.34 16.66 0.13
N ASP A 227 -21.62 17.61 0.69
CA ASP A 227 -21.99 19.03 0.70
C ASP A 227 -22.06 19.61 -0.73
N VAL A 228 -21.10 19.26 -1.58
CA VAL A 228 -21.12 19.66 -3.02
C VAL A 228 -22.33 19.05 -3.74
N TRP A 229 -22.67 17.81 -3.47
CA TRP A 229 -23.78 17.15 -4.14
C TRP A 229 -25.16 17.55 -3.57
N ASN A 230 -25.24 18.02 -2.33
CA ASN A 230 -26.49 18.49 -1.72
C ASN A 230 -27.15 19.66 -2.48
N CYS A 231 -26.39 20.43 -3.25
CA CYS A 231 -26.89 21.49 -4.10
C CYS A 231 -27.67 21.00 -5.35
N ARG A 232 -27.68 19.66 -5.59
CA ARG A 232 -28.31 19.10 -6.78
C ARG A 232 -29.65 18.44 -6.47
N ASN A 233 -30.53 18.42 -7.49
CA ASN A 233 -31.81 17.72 -7.39
C ASN A 233 -31.65 16.30 -7.94
N LEU A 234 -31.38 15.33 -7.05
CA LEU A 234 -31.28 13.94 -7.41
C LEU A 234 -32.51 13.16 -6.89
N THR A 235 -32.83 12.06 -7.55
CA THR A 235 -33.76 11.07 -7.02
C THR A 235 -33.12 10.34 -5.85
N ILE A 236 -33.92 9.63 -5.05
CA ILE A 236 -33.41 8.84 -3.92
C ILE A 236 -32.38 7.78 -4.36
N PHE A 237 -32.56 7.19 -5.55
CA PHE A 237 -31.58 6.29 -6.16
C PHE A 237 -30.26 7.01 -6.48
N GLY A 238 -30.34 8.25 -7.00
CA GLY A 238 -29.17 9.08 -7.25
C GLY A 238 -28.38 9.39 -5.98
N TRP A 239 -29.08 9.71 -4.88
CA TRP A 239 -28.44 9.92 -3.57
C TRP A 239 -27.73 8.66 -3.06
N CYS A 240 -28.37 7.49 -3.18
CA CYS A 240 -27.75 6.21 -2.82
C CYS A 240 -26.52 5.91 -3.69
N LEU A 241 -26.59 6.19 -4.99
CA LEU A 241 -25.48 5.98 -5.92
C LEU A 241 -24.27 6.87 -5.57
N ILE A 242 -24.50 8.16 -5.33
CA ILE A 242 -23.44 9.10 -4.93
C ILE A 242 -22.81 8.68 -3.59
N ALA A 243 -23.65 8.33 -2.61
CA ALA A 243 -23.18 7.85 -1.32
C ALA A 243 -22.25 6.64 -1.46
N LYS A 244 -22.60 5.69 -2.34
CA LYS A 244 -21.83 4.47 -2.59
C LYS A 244 -20.56 4.74 -3.40
N SER A 245 -20.69 5.42 -4.56
CA SER A 245 -19.61 5.53 -5.54
C SER A 245 -18.57 6.60 -5.20
N LEU A 246 -18.97 7.67 -4.55
CA LEU A 246 -18.08 8.78 -4.19
C LEU A 246 -17.82 8.87 -2.68
N GLY A 247 -18.86 8.73 -1.86
CA GLY A 247 -18.74 8.87 -0.41
C GLY A 247 -17.95 7.71 0.21
N ILE A 248 -18.49 6.50 0.15
CA ILE A 248 -17.87 5.32 0.77
C ILE A 248 -16.54 4.96 0.10
N ALA A 249 -16.38 5.24 -1.19
CA ALA A 249 -15.13 5.00 -1.91
C ALA A 249 -13.90 5.63 -1.22
N GLN A 250 -14.09 6.74 -0.46
CA GLN A 250 -13.01 7.36 0.32
C GLN A 250 -12.53 6.47 1.47
N LEU A 251 -13.37 5.59 1.97
CA LEU A 251 -13.10 4.75 3.15
C LEU A 251 -12.67 3.33 2.78
N VAL A 252 -13.01 2.82 1.59
CA VAL A 252 -12.84 1.43 1.17
C VAL A 252 -11.44 0.90 1.47
N HIS A 253 -10.41 1.58 0.99
CA HIS A 253 -9.02 1.17 1.19
C HIS A 253 -8.65 1.07 2.69
N THR A 254 -9.10 2.03 3.50
CA THR A 254 -8.74 2.07 4.92
C THR A 254 -9.45 1.00 5.72
N ILE A 255 -10.75 0.79 5.48
CA ILE A 255 -11.52 -0.26 6.18
C ILE A 255 -11.16 -1.67 5.73
N SER A 256 -10.61 -1.84 4.53
CA SER A 256 -10.08 -3.15 4.10
C SER A 256 -8.81 -3.53 4.84
N ILE A 257 -8.04 -2.55 5.34
CA ILE A 257 -6.74 -2.77 5.98
C ILE A 257 -6.86 -2.70 7.50
N LEU A 258 -7.55 -1.67 8.02
CA LEU A 258 -7.59 -1.34 9.44
C LEU A 258 -8.88 -1.81 10.10
N ASN A 259 -8.75 -2.10 11.40
CA ASN A 259 -9.93 -2.29 12.24
C ASN A 259 -10.59 -0.93 12.53
N ILE A 260 -11.89 -0.87 12.36
CA ILE A 260 -12.71 0.33 12.60
C ILE A 260 -13.58 0.11 13.82
N SER A 261 -13.68 1.11 14.70
CA SER A 261 -14.51 1.04 15.90
C SER A 261 -16.01 1.07 15.57
N LYS A 262 -16.80 0.45 16.42
CA LYS A 262 -18.28 0.50 16.29
C LYS A 262 -18.81 1.93 16.34
N ALA A 263 -18.15 2.81 17.10
CA ALA A 263 -18.51 4.22 17.19
C ALA A 263 -18.34 4.90 15.83
N TYR A 264 -17.21 4.67 15.17
CA TYR A 264 -16.93 5.24 13.86
C TYR A 264 -17.87 4.70 12.76
N ILE A 265 -18.18 3.40 12.78
CA ILE A 265 -19.19 2.79 11.89
C ILE A 265 -20.54 3.52 12.03
N ARG A 266 -20.98 3.79 13.26
CA ARG A 266 -22.22 4.54 13.53
C ARG A 266 -22.17 5.96 12.97
N THR A 267 -21.04 6.66 13.14
CA THR A 267 -20.85 8.02 12.62
C THR A 267 -20.93 8.02 11.10
N VAL A 268 -20.22 7.12 10.42
CA VAL A 268 -20.22 7.02 8.95
C VAL A 268 -21.64 6.70 8.45
N ASN A 269 -22.33 5.72 9.04
CA ASN A 269 -23.70 5.39 8.66
C ASN A 269 -24.65 6.59 8.88
N SER A 270 -24.50 7.31 10.00
CA SER A 270 -25.29 8.51 10.26
C SER A 270 -25.06 9.58 9.19
N THR A 271 -23.82 9.82 8.82
CA THR A 271 -23.46 10.79 7.76
C THR A 271 -24.05 10.40 6.40
N ILE A 272 -24.01 9.13 6.04
CA ILE A 272 -24.58 8.61 4.79
C ILE A 272 -26.10 8.82 4.76
N PHE A 273 -26.83 8.43 5.81
CA PHE A 273 -28.28 8.55 5.83
C PHE A 273 -28.75 10.01 5.96
N LYS A 274 -28.01 10.88 6.67
CA LYS A 274 -28.25 12.33 6.65
C LYS A 274 -28.12 12.90 5.25
N PHE A 275 -27.13 12.48 4.47
CA PHE A 275 -26.97 12.91 3.09
C PHE A 275 -28.13 12.43 2.21
N ILE A 276 -28.52 11.14 2.28
CA ILE A 276 -29.61 10.57 1.48
C ILE A 276 -30.94 11.30 1.77
N TRP A 277 -31.20 11.66 3.02
CA TRP A 277 -32.41 12.34 3.44
C TRP A 277 -32.28 13.86 3.54
N LYS A 278 -31.25 14.46 2.98
CA LYS A 278 -31.01 15.94 3.02
C LYS A 278 -31.13 16.53 4.42
N ASN A 279 -30.53 15.86 5.41
CA ASN A 279 -30.61 16.17 6.84
C ASN A 279 -32.02 16.07 7.49
N GLU A 280 -33.01 15.54 6.77
CA GLU A 280 -34.32 15.23 7.33
C GLU A 280 -34.28 13.88 8.09
N LYS A 281 -35.38 13.59 8.80
CA LYS A 281 -35.55 12.28 9.46
C LYS A 281 -35.72 11.16 8.44
N ASP A 282 -35.20 9.98 8.76
CA ASP A 282 -35.38 8.79 7.94
C ASP A 282 -36.87 8.52 7.68
N LYS A 283 -37.29 8.56 6.43
CA LYS A 283 -38.72 8.33 6.03
C LYS A 283 -39.03 6.86 5.87
N ILE A 284 -37.98 6.03 5.69
CA ILE A 284 -38.06 4.57 5.55
C ILE A 284 -37.04 3.95 6.49
N LYS A 285 -37.36 2.79 7.06
CA LYS A 285 -36.41 2.03 7.90
C LYS A 285 -35.13 1.72 7.09
N ARG A 286 -33.96 2.03 7.65
CA ARG A 286 -32.66 1.80 6.99
C ARG A 286 -32.49 0.38 6.47
N ARG A 287 -32.98 -0.62 7.22
CA ARG A 287 -32.93 -2.03 6.82
C ARG A 287 -33.63 -2.26 5.46
N VAL A 288 -34.78 -1.64 5.24
CA VAL A 288 -35.52 -1.75 3.97
C VAL A 288 -34.75 -1.05 2.85
N MET A 289 -34.17 0.11 3.11
CA MET A 289 -33.36 0.80 2.09
C MET A 289 -32.12 0.02 1.68
N ILE A 290 -31.53 -0.75 2.59
CA ILE A 290 -30.30 -1.53 2.35
C ILE A 290 -30.59 -2.82 1.58
N SER A 291 -31.78 -3.41 1.71
CA SER A 291 -32.14 -4.64 0.98
C SER A 291 -32.15 -4.45 -0.54
N ASP A 292 -32.17 -5.56 -1.26
CA ASP A 292 -32.14 -5.58 -2.71
C ASP A 292 -33.41 -4.98 -3.33
N CYS A 293 -33.28 -4.50 -4.58
CA CYS A 293 -34.39 -3.89 -5.31
C CYS A 293 -35.55 -4.87 -5.51
N ASP A 294 -35.26 -6.15 -5.67
CA ASP A 294 -36.25 -7.22 -5.84
C ASP A 294 -37.06 -7.45 -4.53
N GLU A 295 -36.52 -7.06 -3.39
CA GLU A 295 -37.18 -7.07 -2.09
C GLU A 295 -37.82 -5.71 -1.73
N GLY A 296 -37.93 -4.80 -2.68
CA GLY A 296 -38.44 -3.45 -2.49
C GLY A 296 -37.45 -2.49 -1.82
N GLY A 297 -36.16 -2.86 -1.77
CA GLY A 297 -35.07 -2.03 -1.28
C GLY A 297 -34.49 -1.08 -2.31
N LEU A 298 -33.50 -0.31 -1.91
CA LEU A 298 -32.79 0.66 -2.77
C LEU A 298 -31.29 0.32 -2.90
N ARG A 299 -30.83 -0.79 -2.37
CA ARG A 299 -29.42 -1.13 -2.21
C ARG A 299 -28.60 0.01 -1.61
N ALA A 300 -29.20 0.74 -0.68
CA ALA A 300 -28.50 1.82 0.01
C ALA A 300 -27.25 1.27 0.69
N PRO A 301 -26.13 2.02 0.66
CA PRO A 301 -24.88 1.50 1.18
C PRO A 301 -24.91 1.37 2.70
N SER A 302 -24.38 0.25 3.21
CA SER A 302 -24.16 0.00 4.63
C SER A 302 -22.67 -0.25 4.88
N ILE A 303 -22.04 0.64 5.63
CA ILE A 303 -20.64 0.50 5.99
C ILE A 303 -20.38 -0.72 6.87
N GLU A 304 -21.36 -1.11 7.70
CA GLU A 304 -21.24 -2.27 8.56
C GLU A 304 -21.17 -3.57 7.76
N ILE A 305 -22.04 -3.73 6.77
CA ILE A 305 -22.03 -4.89 5.87
C ILE A 305 -20.73 -4.93 5.07
N MET A 306 -20.31 -3.77 4.54
CA MET A 306 -19.06 -3.66 3.76
C MET A 306 -17.83 -4.05 4.60
N VAL A 307 -17.73 -3.58 5.85
CA VAL A 307 -16.63 -3.96 6.75
C VAL A 307 -16.62 -5.46 7.00
N LYS A 308 -17.78 -6.06 7.25
CA LYS A 308 -17.90 -7.52 7.48
C LYS A 308 -17.49 -8.30 6.23
N SER A 309 -18.00 -7.94 5.06
CA SER A 309 -17.69 -8.65 3.80
C SER A 309 -16.21 -8.52 3.43
N MET A 310 -15.60 -7.36 3.62
CA MET A 310 -14.17 -7.17 3.36
C MET A 310 -13.30 -8.01 4.30
N LYS A 311 -13.67 -8.13 5.57
CA LYS A 311 -12.92 -8.96 6.53
C LYS A 311 -13.04 -10.44 6.23
N LEU A 312 -14.24 -10.92 5.87
CA LEU A 312 -14.45 -12.31 5.48
C LEU A 312 -13.71 -12.69 4.18
N ALA A 313 -13.58 -11.75 3.24
CA ALA A 313 -12.83 -11.98 2.01
C ALA A 313 -11.30 -12.13 2.22
N TRP A 314 -10.79 -11.74 3.39
CA TRP A 314 -9.37 -11.77 3.73
C TRP A 314 -9.00 -12.82 4.79
N ASP A 315 -9.96 -13.49 5.41
CA ASP A 315 -9.70 -14.64 6.26
C ASP A 315 -9.60 -15.89 5.38
N PRO A 316 -8.41 -16.55 5.33
CA PRO A 316 -8.20 -17.76 4.53
C PRO A 316 -8.92 -18.96 5.12
#